data_1ea191bc4aa7b0afd80aad06a4de397c
#
_entry.id   1ea191bc4aa7b0afd80aad06a4de397c
#
_cell.length_a   1.000
_cell.length_b   1.000
_cell.length_c   1.000
_cell.angle_alpha   90.00
_cell.angle_beta   90.00
_cell.angle_gamma   90.00
#
_symmetry.space_group_name_H-M   'P 1'
#
loop_
_entity.id
_entity.type
_entity.pdbx_description
1 polymer ?
#
loop_
_entity_poly.entity_id
_entity_poly.type
_entity_poly.pdbx_seq_one_letter_code
_entity_poly.pdbx_strand_id
1 'polypeptide(L)'
;MLLETSYLGMRLPHPFIAGASPFGYHLDTVKRLEDAGWAAVVLHSLFEEQVSMVREGRIAHMNPDDQRFAEMIEYFPKQSDFRYGPHEYAEHLYRVTRAVKIPVIGSLNGHTRESWLTFAPLIEQAGAAALEVNWYEVNTDARASAAYAEEELVEMVRDIKGLVKIPLAVKLSPFFTAFANVASQVDEAGADALVLFNRFYQPEIDVTTMQVVPRLHLSTNAELPLRLRWAAILCGRVNASLAITGGVATPHDGIKAILVGADAVQMVSAVLNHGPSYVTVMRTSLEQWLDWHNMASIAEARGRLSHRTTENPAAYERANYIRTLHSWGVPAA
;
A
#
# COMPACT_ATOMS: atom_id res chain seq x y z
N MET A 1 8.68 -13.54 22.51
CA MET A 1 9.06 -13.77 21.10
C MET A 1 9.36 -12.46 20.41
N LEU A 2 10.33 -12.44 19.48
CA LEU A 2 10.72 -11.22 18.79
C LEU A 2 9.89 -11.06 17.51
N LEU A 3 8.97 -10.07 17.49
CA LEU A 3 8.18 -9.72 16.31
C LEU A 3 8.86 -8.64 15.45
N GLU A 4 10.06 -8.23 15.83
CA GLU A 4 10.77 -7.14 15.20
C GLU A 4 11.10 -7.42 13.74
N THR A 5 10.94 -6.41 12.89
CA THR A 5 11.26 -6.44 11.47
C THR A 5 12.01 -5.16 11.07
N SER A 6 12.64 -5.19 9.90
CA SER A 6 13.19 -4.02 9.25
C SER A 6 12.37 -3.68 8.00
N TYR A 7 11.91 -2.45 7.88
CA TYR A 7 11.20 -1.96 6.73
C TYR A 7 11.66 -0.54 6.40
N LEU A 8 11.99 -0.25 5.14
CA LEU A 8 12.54 1.04 4.71
C LEU A 8 13.78 1.46 5.52
N GLY A 9 14.62 0.51 5.91
CA GLY A 9 15.75 0.76 6.80
C GLY A 9 15.37 1.06 8.26
N MET A 10 14.10 1.18 8.58
CA MET A 10 13.61 1.42 9.94
C MET A 10 13.40 0.10 10.68
N ARG A 11 13.79 0.09 11.96
CA ARG A 11 13.50 -1.01 12.88
C ARG A 11 12.09 -0.84 13.44
N LEU A 12 11.21 -1.78 13.16
CA LEU A 12 9.82 -1.78 13.61
C LEU A 12 9.58 -2.89 14.65
N PRO A 13 8.76 -2.65 15.69
CA PRO A 13 8.51 -3.64 16.75
C PRO A 13 7.74 -4.87 16.25
N HIS A 14 7.04 -4.76 15.14
CA HIS A 14 6.30 -5.83 14.47
C HIS A 14 5.94 -5.39 13.04
N PRO A 15 5.52 -6.31 12.14
CA PRO A 15 5.34 -6.01 10.72
C PRO A 15 4.05 -5.25 10.37
N PHE A 16 3.11 -5.04 11.30
CA PHE A 16 1.80 -4.48 10.99
C PHE A 16 1.83 -2.95 11.01
N ILE A 17 1.52 -2.35 9.85
CA ILE A 17 1.50 -0.91 9.60
C ILE A 17 0.08 -0.49 9.23
N ALA A 18 -0.40 0.64 9.79
CA ALA A 18 -1.64 1.25 9.33
C ALA A 18 -1.38 1.92 7.97
N GLY A 19 -1.99 1.38 6.91
CA GLY A 19 -1.83 1.89 5.54
C GLY A 19 -2.58 3.21 5.32
N ALA A 20 -2.28 3.86 4.20
CA ALA A 20 -2.91 5.12 3.79
C ALA A 20 -4.44 5.00 3.79
N SER A 21 -5.10 5.74 4.68
CA SER A 21 -6.52 5.62 4.96
C SER A 21 -7.08 6.90 5.57
N PRO A 22 -8.42 7.03 5.72
CA PRO A 22 -9.03 8.16 6.40
C PRO A 22 -8.55 8.41 7.83
N PHE A 23 -7.97 7.42 8.52
CA PHE A 23 -7.35 7.63 9.83
C PHE A 23 -6.19 8.63 9.81
N GLY A 24 -5.57 8.85 8.64
CA GLY A 24 -4.50 9.83 8.46
C GLY A 24 -4.96 11.29 8.39
N TYR A 25 -6.27 11.57 8.25
CA TYR A 25 -6.76 12.95 8.09
C TYR A 25 -6.72 13.77 9.38
N HIS A 26 -6.87 13.13 10.53
CA HIS A 26 -6.96 13.83 11.81
C HIS A 26 -5.86 13.36 12.77
N LEU A 27 -5.24 14.30 13.44
CA LEU A 27 -4.20 14.01 14.42
C LEU A 27 -4.67 13.03 15.51
N ASP A 28 -5.91 13.21 15.99
CA ASP A 28 -6.45 12.38 17.06
C ASP A 28 -6.67 10.93 16.61
N THR A 29 -7.01 10.70 15.33
CA THR A 29 -7.15 9.35 14.79
C THR A 29 -5.78 8.68 14.62
N VAL A 30 -4.74 9.44 14.26
CA VAL A 30 -3.36 8.93 14.21
C VAL A 30 -2.85 8.58 15.60
N LYS A 31 -3.10 9.41 16.61
CA LYS A 31 -2.77 9.09 18.01
C LYS A 31 -3.46 7.80 18.48
N ARG A 32 -4.72 7.61 18.13
CA ARG A 32 -5.43 6.36 18.44
C ARG A 32 -4.80 5.13 17.78
N LEU A 33 -4.19 5.26 16.60
CA LEU A 33 -3.40 4.18 16.00
C LEU A 33 -2.14 3.90 16.82
N GLU A 34 -1.39 4.93 17.20
CA GLU A 34 -0.22 4.80 18.09
C GLU A 34 -0.59 4.14 19.42
N ASP A 35 -1.62 4.64 20.11
CA ASP A 35 -2.10 4.12 21.40
C ASP A 35 -2.54 2.65 21.30
N ALA A 36 -3.09 2.24 20.16
CA ALA A 36 -3.45 0.85 19.88
C ALA A 36 -2.22 -0.04 19.63
N GLY A 37 -1.04 0.55 19.37
CA GLY A 37 0.22 -0.15 19.20
C GLY A 37 0.56 -0.51 17.76
N TRP A 38 0.14 0.27 16.76
CA TRP A 38 0.60 0.12 15.37
C TRP A 38 2.09 0.46 15.26
N ALA A 39 2.82 -0.29 14.44
CA ALA A 39 4.26 -0.13 14.29
C ALA A 39 4.68 1.14 13.53
N ALA A 40 3.86 1.56 12.60
CA ALA A 40 4.00 2.78 11.81
C ALA A 40 2.65 3.15 11.20
N VAL A 41 2.57 4.36 10.65
CA VAL A 41 1.39 4.83 9.90
C VAL A 41 1.83 5.42 8.57
N VAL A 42 1.11 5.05 7.49
CA VAL A 42 1.15 5.76 6.21
C VAL A 42 0.01 6.75 6.23
N LEU A 43 0.29 8.04 6.06
CA LEU A 43 -0.77 9.06 5.99
C LEU A 43 -1.58 8.89 4.72
N HIS A 44 -2.76 9.53 4.69
CA HIS A 44 -3.52 9.66 3.45
C HIS A 44 -2.66 10.28 2.36
N SER A 45 -2.93 9.92 1.10
CA SER A 45 -2.12 10.43 0.00
C SER A 45 -2.46 11.89 -0.31
N LEU A 46 -1.43 12.66 -0.65
CA LEU A 46 -1.59 13.91 -1.37
C LEU A 46 -1.83 13.58 -2.84
N PHE A 47 -2.96 13.98 -3.39
CA PHE A 47 -3.31 13.75 -4.79
C PHE A 47 -3.03 14.99 -5.63
N GLU A 48 -2.37 14.81 -6.77
CA GLU A 48 -2.07 15.88 -7.72
C GLU A 48 -3.33 16.58 -8.23
N GLU A 49 -4.38 15.84 -8.50
CA GLU A 49 -5.66 16.37 -8.97
C GLU A 49 -6.27 17.34 -7.96
N GLN A 50 -6.15 17.07 -6.67
CA GLN A 50 -6.63 18.00 -5.62
C GLN A 50 -5.87 19.31 -5.68
N VAL A 51 -4.56 19.27 -5.89
CA VAL A 51 -3.71 20.46 -5.99
C VAL A 51 -4.06 21.28 -7.23
N SER A 52 -4.24 20.62 -8.37
CA SER A 52 -4.62 21.25 -9.62
C SER A 52 -5.99 21.92 -9.53
N MET A 53 -6.97 21.26 -8.92
CA MET A 53 -8.31 21.82 -8.69
C MET A 53 -8.28 23.04 -7.75
N VAL A 54 -7.44 23.05 -6.73
CA VAL A 54 -7.27 24.21 -5.84
C VAL A 54 -6.64 25.39 -6.60
N ARG A 55 -5.57 25.14 -7.38
CA ARG A 55 -4.91 26.19 -8.20
C ARG A 55 -5.83 26.79 -9.24
N GLU A 56 -6.69 26.00 -9.87
CA GLU A 56 -7.63 26.45 -10.89
C GLU A 56 -8.91 27.07 -10.33
N GLY A 57 -9.08 27.11 -9.00
CA GLY A 57 -10.28 27.61 -8.34
C GLY A 57 -11.54 26.75 -8.59
N ARG A 58 -11.38 25.55 -9.16
CA ARG A 58 -12.50 24.65 -9.52
C ARG A 58 -13.19 24.05 -8.31
N ILE A 59 -12.51 23.89 -7.18
CA ILE A 59 -13.13 23.42 -5.93
C ILE A 59 -14.14 24.43 -5.39
N ALA A 60 -13.97 25.74 -5.68
CA ALA A 60 -14.93 26.76 -5.29
C ALA A 60 -16.27 26.70 -6.05
N HIS A 61 -16.34 25.94 -7.13
CA HIS A 61 -17.50 25.86 -8.03
C HIS A 61 -18.05 24.43 -8.24
N MET A 62 -17.61 23.44 -7.46
CA MET A 62 -18.27 22.13 -7.47
C MET A 62 -19.65 22.28 -6.80
N ASN A 63 -20.68 22.12 -7.62
CA ASN A 63 -22.07 22.27 -7.23
C ASN A 63 -22.39 21.29 -6.08
N PRO A 64 -22.96 21.76 -4.93
CA PRO A 64 -23.35 20.88 -3.82
C PRO A 64 -24.33 19.76 -4.22
N ASP A 65 -24.98 19.90 -5.38
CA ASP A 65 -25.96 18.97 -5.93
C ASP A 65 -25.36 17.79 -6.71
N ASP A 66 -24.03 17.69 -6.85
CA ASP A 66 -23.44 16.53 -7.47
C ASP A 66 -23.35 15.35 -6.46
N GLN A 67 -24.50 14.70 -6.28
CA GLN A 67 -24.69 13.53 -5.38
C GLN A 67 -23.71 12.38 -5.63
N ARG A 68 -23.05 12.33 -6.80
CA ARG A 68 -22.08 11.30 -7.18
C ARG A 68 -20.78 11.38 -6.39
N PHE A 69 -20.44 12.58 -5.91
CA PHE A 69 -19.31 12.78 -5.01
C PHE A 69 -19.70 12.58 -3.54
N ALA A 70 -20.97 12.83 -3.20
CA ALA A 70 -21.48 12.71 -1.84
C ALA A 70 -21.46 11.26 -1.32
N GLU A 71 -21.74 10.26 -2.16
CA GLU A 71 -21.68 8.85 -1.77
C GLU A 71 -20.23 8.35 -1.53
N MET A 72 -19.25 8.92 -2.22
CA MET A 72 -17.83 8.73 -1.87
C MET A 72 -17.46 9.43 -0.56
N ILE A 73 -18.14 10.52 -0.24
CA ILE A 73 -17.86 11.40 0.90
C ILE A 73 -18.45 10.86 2.21
N GLU A 74 -19.44 9.97 2.22
CA GLU A 74 -19.94 9.37 3.46
C GLU A 74 -18.89 8.51 4.19
N TYR A 75 -17.90 7.98 3.46
CA TYR A 75 -16.71 7.30 4.01
C TYR A 75 -15.48 8.20 4.14
N PHE A 76 -15.49 9.40 3.55
CA PHE A 76 -14.41 10.36 3.60
C PHE A 76 -14.84 11.59 4.42
N PRO A 77 -13.88 12.35 5.00
CA PRO A 77 -14.20 13.60 5.71
C PRO A 77 -15.03 14.54 4.83
N LYS A 78 -15.88 15.35 5.44
CA LYS A 78 -16.79 16.28 4.73
C LYS A 78 -16.01 17.17 3.77
N GLN A 79 -16.64 17.61 2.70
CA GLN A 79 -16.08 18.44 1.63
C GLN A 79 -15.31 19.69 2.13
N SER A 80 -15.62 20.18 3.34
CA SER A 80 -14.86 21.20 4.06
C SER A 80 -13.46 20.77 4.47
N ASP A 81 -13.18 19.46 4.54
CA ASP A 81 -11.92 18.91 5.02
C ASP A 81 -10.95 18.61 3.85
N PHE A 82 -11.40 18.71 2.59
CA PHE A 82 -10.59 18.54 1.37
C PHE A 82 -9.77 19.79 0.99
N ARG A 83 -9.50 20.69 1.92
CA ARG A 83 -8.69 21.90 1.68
C ARG A 83 -7.19 21.64 1.74
N TYR A 84 -6.72 20.45 1.40
CA TYR A 84 -5.30 20.19 1.45
C TYR A 84 -4.62 20.46 0.10
N GLY A 85 -4.18 21.71 -0.08
CA GLY A 85 -3.07 21.96 -0.98
C GLY A 85 -1.78 21.32 -0.45
N PRO A 86 -0.68 21.34 -1.21
CA PRO A 86 0.59 20.72 -0.79
C PRO A 86 1.10 21.27 0.54
N HIS A 87 0.89 22.55 0.81
CA HIS A 87 1.35 23.21 2.03
C HIS A 87 0.54 22.80 3.26
N GLU A 88 -0.78 22.68 3.12
CA GLU A 88 -1.65 22.20 4.20
C GLU A 88 -1.38 20.73 4.52
N TYR A 89 -1.12 19.92 3.48
CA TYR A 89 -0.69 18.53 3.69
C TYR A 89 0.63 18.47 4.44
N ALA A 90 1.63 19.25 4.03
CA ALA A 90 2.92 19.32 4.69
C ALA A 90 2.81 19.82 6.14
N GLU A 91 1.96 20.82 6.40
CA GLU A 91 1.69 21.31 7.76
C GLU A 91 1.03 20.22 8.62
N HIS A 92 0.03 19.52 8.08
CA HIS A 92 -0.61 18.41 8.79
C HIS A 92 0.39 17.30 9.09
N LEU A 93 1.19 16.88 8.11
CA LEU A 93 2.25 15.90 8.26
C LEU A 93 3.25 16.33 9.35
N TYR A 94 3.71 17.60 9.32
CA TYR A 94 4.60 18.15 10.34
C TYR A 94 4.00 18.05 11.74
N ARG A 95 2.71 18.41 11.90
CA ARG A 95 2.00 18.32 13.18
C ARG A 95 1.90 16.88 13.68
N VAL A 96 1.61 15.94 12.78
CA VAL A 96 1.52 14.51 13.11
C VAL A 96 2.88 13.96 13.54
N THR A 97 3.95 14.23 12.77
CA THR A 97 5.30 13.72 13.09
C THR A 97 5.84 14.21 14.43
N ARG A 98 5.36 15.38 14.90
CA ARG A 98 5.74 15.91 16.22
C ARG A 98 4.87 15.38 17.37
N ALA A 99 3.71 14.86 17.06
CA ALA A 99 2.71 14.46 18.05
C ALA A 99 2.70 12.97 18.37
N VAL A 100 3.29 12.13 17.50
CA VAL A 100 3.41 10.67 17.69
C VAL A 100 4.87 10.24 17.64
N LYS A 101 5.15 9.08 18.26
CA LYS A 101 6.50 8.48 18.32
C LYS A 101 6.73 7.41 17.27
N ILE A 102 5.65 6.82 16.75
CA ILE A 102 5.74 5.83 15.68
C ILE A 102 6.15 6.50 14.36
N PRO A 103 6.90 5.83 13.48
CA PRO A 103 7.25 6.35 12.18
C PRO A 103 6.00 6.76 11.39
N VAL A 104 6.05 7.97 10.82
CA VAL A 104 5.01 8.51 9.94
C VAL A 104 5.57 8.54 8.52
N ILE A 105 4.94 7.79 7.62
CA ILE A 105 5.29 7.70 6.21
C ILE A 105 4.38 8.65 5.45
N GLY A 106 4.96 9.63 4.76
CA GLY A 106 4.19 10.51 3.86
C GLY A 106 3.75 9.74 2.63
N SER A 107 2.60 10.06 2.07
CA SER A 107 2.08 9.37 0.89
C SER A 107 1.75 10.36 -0.22
N LEU A 108 2.16 10.05 -1.43
CA LEU A 108 1.99 10.88 -2.61
C LEU A 108 1.40 10.06 -3.76
N ASN A 109 0.37 10.61 -4.40
CA ASN A 109 -0.24 10.07 -5.59
C ASN A 109 -0.25 11.18 -6.66
N GLY A 110 0.65 11.09 -7.62
CA GLY A 110 0.76 12.00 -8.75
C GLY A 110 0.77 11.22 -10.05
N HIS A 111 0.66 11.94 -11.15
CA HIS A 111 0.80 11.37 -12.49
C HIS A 111 1.73 12.19 -13.38
N THR A 112 2.11 13.41 -12.98
CA THR A 112 3.08 14.22 -13.72
C THR A 112 4.42 14.26 -13.02
N ARG A 113 5.50 14.32 -13.83
CA ARG A 113 6.86 14.46 -13.32
C ARG A 113 7.00 15.71 -12.45
N GLU A 114 6.39 16.84 -12.84
CA GLU A 114 6.44 18.08 -12.10
C GLU A 114 5.90 17.92 -10.67
N SER A 115 4.79 17.21 -10.51
CA SER A 115 4.17 16.96 -9.21
C SER A 115 5.06 16.14 -8.30
N TRP A 116 5.65 15.07 -8.80
CA TRP A 116 6.57 14.25 -8.03
C TRP A 116 7.76 15.05 -7.51
N LEU A 117 8.39 15.83 -8.39
CA LEU A 117 9.56 16.63 -8.06
C LEU A 117 9.24 17.79 -7.12
N THR A 118 8.02 18.32 -7.16
CA THR A 118 7.58 19.43 -6.30
C THR A 118 7.19 18.93 -4.91
N PHE A 119 6.46 17.82 -4.81
CA PHE A 119 5.84 17.44 -3.54
C PHE A 119 6.70 16.49 -2.69
N ALA A 120 7.57 15.68 -3.30
CA ALA A 120 8.43 14.78 -2.54
C ALA A 120 9.35 15.54 -1.55
N PRO A 121 10.03 16.63 -1.93
CA PRO A 121 10.83 17.42 -0.98
C PRO A 121 10.00 18.08 0.14
N LEU A 122 8.75 18.47 -0.14
CA LEU A 122 7.88 19.05 0.90
C LEU A 122 7.52 18.03 1.98
N ILE A 123 7.30 16.79 1.59
CA ILE A 123 7.03 15.68 2.51
C ILE A 123 8.25 15.39 3.38
N GLU A 124 9.45 15.39 2.80
CA GLU A 124 10.70 15.24 3.56
C GLU A 124 10.89 16.39 4.54
N GLN A 125 10.72 17.64 4.10
CA GLN A 125 10.85 18.85 4.95
C GLN A 125 9.85 18.86 6.10
N ALA A 126 8.66 18.29 5.91
CA ALA A 126 7.65 18.13 6.95
C ALA A 126 8.03 17.06 8.00
N GLY A 127 9.15 16.35 7.82
CA GLY A 127 9.70 15.40 8.79
C GLY A 127 9.16 13.99 8.67
N ALA A 128 8.65 13.59 7.50
CA ALA A 128 8.29 12.21 7.24
C ALA A 128 9.49 11.27 7.46
N ALA A 129 9.25 10.11 8.06
CA ALA A 129 10.26 9.08 8.25
C ALA A 129 10.61 8.35 6.93
N ALA A 130 9.69 8.33 5.98
CA ALA A 130 9.83 7.79 4.63
C ALA A 130 8.76 8.39 3.72
N LEU A 131 8.91 8.22 2.42
CA LEU A 131 7.93 8.59 1.40
C LEU A 131 7.39 7.32 0.72
N GLU A 132 6.06 7.17 0.65
CA GLU A 132 5.40 6.17 -0.19
C GLU A 132 4.81 6.87 -1.43
N VAL A 133 5.28 6.52 -2.63
CA VAL A 133 4.71 6.98 -3.89
C VAL A 133 3.79 5.91 -4.46
N ASN A 134 2.62 6.35 -4.91
CA ASN A 134 1.61 5.46 -5.48
C ASN A 134 1.64 5.59 -7.00
N TRP A 135 2.25 4.63 -7.69
CA TRP A 135 2.14 4.53 -9.13
C TRP A 135 0.78 3.92 -9.49
N TYR A 136 -0.15 4.81 -9.83
CA TYR A 136 -1.51 4.44 -10.19
C TYR A 136 -1.85 5.05 -11.55
N GLU A 137 -1.66 4.29 -12.60
CA GLU A 137 -1.89 4.74 -13.97
C GLU A 137 -2.75 3.73 -14.73
N VAL A 138 -3.69 4.25 -15.50
CA VAL A 138 -4.47 3.51 -16.47
C VAL A 138 -4.16 4.09 -17.84
N ASN A 139 -3.20 3.51 -18.55
CA ASN A 139 -2.83 3.98 -19.87
C ASN A 139 -3.89 3.58 -20.89
N THR A 140 -4.62 4.57 -21.41
CA THR A 140 -5.70 4.40 -22.39
C THR A 140 -5.28 4.73 -23.82
N ASP A 141 -4.06 5.24 -24.04
CA ASP A 141 -3.54 5.47 -25.41
C ASP A 141 -3.07 4.14 -26.02
N ALA A 142 -3.80 3.68 -27.02
CA ALA A 142 -3.48 2.45 -27.74
C ALA A 142 -2.11 2.47 -28.47
N ARG A 143 -1.47 3.63 -28.57
CA ARG A 143 -0.13 3.79 -29.18
C ARG A 143 0.98 3.73 -28.16
N ALA A 144 0.68 3.91 -26.88
CA ALA A 144 1.69 3.84 -25.83
C ALA A 144 2.19 2.40 -25.67
N SER A 145 3.49 2.21 -25.68
CA SER A 145 4.09 0.89 -25.47
C SER A 145 4.27 0.57 -23.98
N ALA A 146 4.31 -0.71 -23.64
CA ALA A 146 4.65 -1.15 -22.29
C ALA A 146 6.03 -0.64 -21.86
N ALA A 147 7.02 -0.67 -22.78
CA ALA A 147 8.36 -0.19 -22.49
C ALA A 147 8.38 1.30 -22.09
N TYR A 148 7.57 2.13 -22.76
CA TYR A 148 7.46 3.55 -22.41
C TYR A 148 6.90 3.74 -20.98
N ALA A 149 5.80 3.04 -20.63
CA ALA A 149 5.19 3.16 -19.30
C ALA A 149 6.13 2.62 -18.17
N GLU A 150 6.88 1.56 -18.46
CA GLU A 150 7.87 0.99 -17.54
C GLU A 150 9.05 1.95 -17.35
N GLU A 151 9.53 2.60 -18.41
CA GLU A 151 10.61 3.58 -18.37
C GLU A 151 10.21 4.83 -17.56
N GLU A 152 9.02 5.36 -17.78
CA GLU A 152 8.49 6.50 -16.98
C GLU A 152 8.47 6.20 -15.48
N LEU A 153 8.03 5.00 -15.08
CA LEU A 153 8.05 4.56 -13.69
C LEU A 153 9.48 4.56 -13.13
N VAL A 154 10.43 3.98 -13.86
CA VAL A 154 11.82 3.84 -13.43
C VAL A 154 12.51 5.20 -13.34
N GLU A 155 12.26 6.09 -14.31
CA GLU A 155 12.78 7.46 -14.30
C GLU A 155 12.22 8.27 -13.13
N MET A 156 10.92 8.16 -12.87
CA MET A 156 10.29 8.81 -11.71
C MET A 156 10.97 8.39 -10.39
N VAL A 157 11.25 7.09 -10.22
CA VAL A 157 11.95 6.60 -9.01
C VAL A 157 13.33 7.21 -8.88
N ARG A 158 14.13 7.23 -9.97
CA ARG A 158 15.47 7.85 -9.98
C ARG A 158 15.42 9.33 -9.64
N ASP A 159 14.49 10.04 -10.23
CA ASP A 159 14.31 11.49 -10.02
C ASP A 159 14.01 11.79 -8.55
N ILE A 160 13.02 11.09 -7.96
CA ILE A 160 12.65 11.28 -6.57
C ILE A 160 13.82 10.93 -5.65
N LYS A 161 14.51 9.82 -5.89
CA LYS A 161 15.71 9.45 -5.09
C LYS A 161 16.85 10.45 -5.20
N GLY A 162 16.94 11.13 -6.32
CA GLY A 162 17.92 12.24 -6.49
C GLY A 162 17.57 13.49 -5.67
N LEU A 163 16.31 13.66 -5.26
CA LEU A 163 15.82 14.85 -4.57
C LEU A 163 15.66 14.68 -3.06
N VAL A 164 15.27 13.47 -2.60
CA VAL A 164 15.02 13.20 -1.18
C VAL A 164 16.06 12.25 -0.61
N LYS A 165 16.32 12.41 0.69
CA LYS A 165 17.25 11.55 1.45
C LYS A 165 16.52 10.49 2.26
N ILE A 166 15.24 10.73 2.56
CA ILE A 166 14.41 9.76 3.27
C ILE A 166 14.16 8.52 2.39
N PRO A 167 13.95 7.34 3.01
CA PRO A 167 13.63 6.13 2.28
C PRO A 167 12.40 6.28 1.40
N LEU A 168 12.43 5.64 0.21
CA LEU A 168 11.37 5.67 -0.78
C LEU A 168 10.72 4.29 -0.93
N ALA A 169 9.43 4.19 -0.63
CA ALA A 169 8.58 3.07 -0.98
C ALA A 169 7.85 3.34 -2.30
N VAL A 170 7.83 2.37 -3.19
CA VAL A 170 7.08 2.45 -4.45
C VAL A 170 5.94 1.44 -4.41
N LYS A 171 4.70 1.95 -4.42
CA LYS A 171 3.50 1.14 -4.42
C LYS A 171 3.04 0.92 -5.85
N LEU A 172 3.12 -0.34 -6.27
CA LEU A 172 3.00 -0.76 -7.66
C LEU A 172 1.60 -1.27 -8.00
N SER A 173 1.29 -1.26 -9.30
CA SER A 173 0.20 -2.02 -9.91
C SER A 173 0.65 -3.47 -10.18
N PRO A 174 -0.26 -4.46 -10.17
CA PRO A 174 0.08 -5.81 -10.64
C PRO A 174 0.04 -5.96 -12.17
N PHE A 175 -0.35 -4.93 -12.91
CA PHE A 175 -0.67 -5.00 -14.34
C PHE A 175 0.53 -4.72 -15.26
N PHE A 176 1.66 -5.35 -14.96
CA PHE A 176 2.83 -5.37 -15.84
C PHE A 176 3.00 -6.76 -16.44
N THR A 177 3.30 -6.84 -17.73
CA THR A 177 3.50 -8.13 -18.41
C THR A 177 4.68 -8.92 -17.83
N ALA A 178 5.76 -8.22 -17.48
CA ALA A 178 6.98 -8.80 -16.91
C ALA A 178 7.27 -8.22 -15.51
N PHE A 179 6.32 -8.37 -14.59
CA PHE A 179 6.36 -7.71 -13.28
C PHE A 179 7.68 -7.91 -12.51
N ALA A 180 8.26 -9.11 -12.54
CA ALA A 180 9.54 -9.35 -11.86
C ALA A 180 10.68 -8.51 -12.44
N ASN A 181 10.68 -8.24 -13.74
CA ASN A 181 11.65 -7.37 -14.38
C ASN A 181 11.44 -5.91 -13.98
N VAL A 182 10.21 -5.43 -14.02
CA VAL A 182 9.87 -4.07 -13.57
C VAL A 182 10.26 -3.85 -12.10
N ALA A 183 9.95 -4.80 -11.22
CA ALA A 183 10.32 -4.74 -9.82
C ALA A 183 11.85 -4.66 -9.61
N SER A 184 12.63 -5.41 -10.40
CA SER A 184 14.10 -5.32 -10.38
C SER A 184 14.60 -3.95 -10.84
N GLN A 185 14.04 -3.40 -11.91
CA GLN A 185 14.42 -2.07 -12.42
C GLN A 185 14.07 -0.95 -11.41
N VAL A 186 12.95 -1.06 -10.72
CA VAL A 186 12.53 -0.11 -9.67
C VAL A 186 13.46 -0.21 -8.46
N ASP A 187 13.86 -1.43 -8.04
CA ASP A 187 14.88 -1.67 -7.00
C ASP A 187 16.23 -1.05 -7.41
N GLU A 188 16.70 -1.32 -8.61
CA GLU A 188 17.97 -0.77 -9.17
C GLU A 188 17.91 0.76 -9.33
N ALA A 189 16.73 1.34 -9.54
CA ALA A 189 16.53 2.78 -9.59
C ALA A 189 16.62 3.45 -8.21
N GLY A 190 16.66 2.67 -7.14
CA GLY A 190 16.90 3.12 -5.77
C GLY A 190 15.67 3.12 -4.86
N ALA A 191 14.60 2.41 -5.19
CA ALA A 191 13.51 2.19 -4.27
C ALA A 191 14.00 1.39 -3.05
N ASP A 192 13.67 1.86 -1.83
CA ASP A 192 14.03 1.19 -0.58
C ASP A 192 12.96 0.15 -0.17
N ALA A 193 11.75 0.27 -0.74
CA ALA A 193 10.70 -0.73 -0.56
C ALA A 193 9.77 -0.81 -1.77
N LEU A 194 9.22 -2.01 -2.01
CA LEU A 194 8.15 -2.26 -2.97
C LEU A 194 6.88 -2.65 -2.21
N VAL A 195 5.77 -1.96 -2.49
CA VAL A 195 4.48 -2.21 -1.85
C VAL A 195 3.53 -2.89 -2.86
N LEU A 196 3.11 -4.10 -2.53
CA LEU A 196 2.33 -5.00 -3.39
C LEU A 196 0.90 -5.15 -2.84
N PHE A 197 -0.14 -4.61 -3.43
CA PHE A 197 -0.23 -3.72 -4.59
C PHE A 197 -1.17 -2.55 -4.30
N ASN A 198 -1.10 -1.50 -5.11
CA ASN A 198 -2.20 -0.55 -5.20
C ASN A 198 -3.50 -1.32 -5.44
N ARG A 199 -4.57 -0.82 -4.84
CA ARG A 199 -5.88 -1.34 -5.16
C ARG A 199 -6.40 -0.61 -6.40
N PHE A 200 -6.52 -1.36 -7.49
CA PHE A 200 -7.15 -0.85 -8.70
C PHE A 200 -8.67 -0.90 -8.53
N TYR A 201 -9.26 0.27 -8.38
CA TYR A 201 -10.71 0.42 -8.33
C TYR A 201 -11.28 0.31 -9.73
N GLN A 202 -12.26 -0.57 -9.88
CA GLN A 202 -12.97 -0.74 -11.14
C GLN A 202 -14.26 0.09 -11.10
N PRO A 203 -14.63 0.75 -12.21
CA PRO A 203 -15.93 1.41 -12.29
C PRO A 203 -17.04 0.35 -12.25
N GLU A 204 -18.15 0.68 -11.59
CA GLU A 204 -19.37 -0.12 -11.60
C GLU A 204 -20.31 0.36 -12.69
N ILE A 205 -21.10 -0.55 -13.24
CA ILE A 205 -22.10 -0.25 -14.27
C ILE A 205 -23.49 -0.40 -13.66
N ASP A 206 -24.19 0.71 -13.49
CA ASP A 206 -25.60 0.68 -13.11
C ASP A 206 -26.46 0.41 -14.36
N VAL A 207 -27.00 -0.79 -14.43
CA VAL A 207 -27.82 -1.23 -15.57
C VAL A 207 -29.18 -0.55 -15.60
N THR A 208 -29.67 -0.03 -14.50
CA THR A 208 -30.97 0.65 -14.40
C THR A 208 -30.88 2.06 -14.98
N THR A 209 -29.82 2.79 -14.60
CA THR A 209 -29.59 4.16 -15.07
C THR A 209 -28.73 4.22 -16.33
N MET A 210 -28.15 3.08 -16.75
CA MET A 210 -27.17 2.98 -17.85
C MET A 210 -26.00 3.96 -17.68
N GLN A 211 -25.47 4.02 -16.47
CA GLN A 211 -24.35 4.93 -16.11
C GLN A 211 -23.18 4.16 -15.53
N VAL A 212 -21.99 4.72 -15.74
CA VAL A 212 -20.80 4.32 -15.02
C VAL A 212 -20.82 5.05 -13.68
N VAL A 213 -20.79 4.29 -12.58
CA VAL A 213 -20.86 4.86 -11.22
C VAL A 213 -19.64 4.46 -10.39
N PRO A 214 -19.11 5.36 -9.57
CA PRO A 214 -18.07 5.00 -8.60
C PRO A 214 -18.72 4.14 -7.49
N ARG A 215 -18.09 2.99 -7.20
CA ARG A 215 -18.49 2.15 -6.07
C ARG A 215 -17.26 1.63 -5.35
N LEU A 216 -17.11 2.01 -4.10
CA LEU A 216 -16.02 1.55 -3.26
C LEU A 216 -16.41 0.26 -2.55
N HIS A 217 -15.63 -0.80 -2.76
CA HIS A 217 -15.68 -2.02 -1.95
C HIS A 217 -14.38 -2.15 -1.17
N LEU A 218 -14.46 -2.45 0.12
CA LEU A 218 -13.27 -2.76 0.90
C LEU A 218 -12.64 -4.08 0.43
N SER A 219 -11.31 -4.19 0.52
CA SER A 219 -10.61 -5.40 0.10
C SER A 219 -10.98 -6.60 0.98
N THR A 220 -11.04 -7.76 0.35
CA THR A 220 -11.26 -9.05 1.00
C THR A 220 -10.06 -9.96 0.81
N ASN A 221 -10.01 -11.05 1.56
CA ASN A 221 -8.93 -12.03 1.43
C ASN A 221 -8.86 -12.73 0.06
N ALA A 222 -9.89 -12.61 -0.77
CA ALA A 222 -9.87 -13.08 -2.16
C ALA A 222 -8.81 -12.35 -3.01
N GLU A 223 -8.42 -11.14 -2.63
CA GLU A 223 -7.40 -10.36 -3.33
C GLU A 223 -5.96 -10.72 -2.91
N LEU A 224 -5.79 -11.37 -1.75
CA LEU A 224 -4.48 -11.66 -1.16
C LEU A 224 -3.61 -12.61 -2.01
N PRO A 225 -4.12 -13.69 -2.64
CA PRO A 225 -3.28 -14.67 -3.33
C PRO A 225 -2.36 -14.07 -4.41
N LEU A 226 -2.82 -13.04 -5.13
CA LEU A 226 -1.99 -12.35 -6.14
C LEU A 226 -0.76 -11.70 -5.49
N ARG A 227 -0.96 -11.06 -4.34
CA ARG A 227 0.10 -10.38 -3.57
C ARG A 227 1.10 -11.37 -3.00
N LEU A 228 0.60 -12.48 -2.44
CA LEU A 228 1.44 -13.56 -1.92
C LEU A 228 2.32 -14.17 -3.01
N ARG A 229 1.76 -14.41 -4.20
CA ARG A 229 2.53 -14.95 -5.33
C ARG A 229 3.72 -14.06 -5.68
N TRP A 230 3.46 -12.75 -5.86
CA TRP A 230 4.51 -11.84 -6.28
C TRP A 230 5.53 -11.55 -5.16
N ALA A 231 5.09 -11.45 -3.91
CA ALA A 231 6.00 -11.34 -2.78
C ALA A 231 6.91 -12.58 -2.68
N ALA A 232 6.34 -13.79 -2.85
CA ALA A 232 7.13 -15.01 -2.86
C ALA A 232 8.19 -15.05 -3.99
N ILE A 233 7.82 -14.58 -5.18
CA ILE A 233 8.72 -14.54 -6.34
C ILE A 233 9.83 -13.51 -6.13
N LEU A 234 9.51 -12.34 -5.58
CA LEU A 234 10.47 -11.23 -5.42
C LEU A 234 11.38 -11.42 -4.19
N CYS A 235 10.95 -12.17 -3.19
CA CYS A 235 11.72 -12.38 -1.97
C CYS A 235 13.12 -12.93 -2.29
N GLY A 236 14.16 -12.14 -1.95
CA GLY A 236 15.55 -12.42 -2.22
C GLY A 236 15.98 -12.25 -3.67
N ARG A 237 15.15 -11.63 -4.53
CA ARG A 237 15.52 -11.20 -5.89
C ARG A 237 15.74 -9.69 -5.97
N VAL A 238 15.09 -8.93 -5.10
CA VAL A 238 15.27 -7.50 -4.93
C VAL A 238 15.91 -7.22 -3.57
N ASN A 239 16.61 -6.10 -3.45
CA ASN A 239 17.19 -5.62 -2.19
C ASN A 239 16.19 -4.78 -1.40
N ALA A 240 15.26 -4.15 -2.09
CA ALA A 240 14.17 -3.38 -1.49
C ALA A 240 13.34 -4.24 -0.53
N SER A 241 12.92 -3.65 0.58
CA SER A 241 11.96 -4.29 1.49
C SER A 241 10.64 -4.57 0.80
N LEU A 242 9.98 -5.68 1.12
CA LEU A 242 8.68 -6.03 0.54
C LEU A 242 7.56 -5.76 1.53
N ALA A 243 6.57 -4.98 1.13
CA ALA A 243 5.33 -4.81 1.87
C ALA A 243 4.13 -5.37 1.10
N ILE A 244 3.22 -6.04 1.81
CA ILE A 244 1.94 -6.48 1.24
C ILE A 244 0.83 -5.55 1.73
N THR A 245 -0.02 -5.09 0.81
CA THR A 245 -1.22 -4.31 1.13
C THR A 245 -2.42 -4.79 0.33
N GLY A 246 -3.61 -4.73 0.97
CA GLY A 246 -4.86 -5.24 0.43
C GLY A 246 -5.04 -6.75 0.58
N GLY A 247 -6.24 -7.16 0.97
CA GLY A 247 -6.60 -8.56 1.17
C GLY A 247 -6.18 -9.17 2.51
N VAL A 248 -5.46 -8.45 3.35
CA VAL A 248 -5.13 -8.90 4.71
C VAL A 248 -6.28 -8.54 5.64
N ALA A 249 -7.13 -9.51 5.93
CA ALA A 249 -8.31 -9.35 6.77
C ALA A 249 -8.18 -10.04 8.13
N THR A 250 -7.39 -11.11 8.22
CA THR A 250 -7.25 -11.96 9.41
C THR A 250 -5.78 -12.13 9.81
N PRO A 251 -5.50 -12.57 11.05
CA PRO A 251 -4.14 -12.91 11.47
C PRO A 251 -3.46 -13.95 10.57
N HIS A 252 -4.20 -14.96 10.09
CA HIS A 252 -3.65 -15.95 9.16
C HIS A 252 -3.16 -15.31 7.86
N ASP A 253 -3.84 -14.26 7.38
CA ASP A 253 -3.42 -13.55 6.17
C ASP A 253 -2.11 -12.80 6.41
N GLY A 254 -1.93 -12.20 7.58
CA GLY A 254 -0.67 -11.59 8.01
C GLY A 254 0.47 -12.61 8.09
N ILE A 255 0.21 -13.78 8.66
CA ILE A 255 1.19 -14.88 8.74
C ILE A 255 1.59 -15.36 7.34
N LYS A 256 0.62 -15.54 6.42
CA LYS A 256 0.91 -15.89 5.01
C LYS A 256 1.84 -14.86 4.35
N ALA A 257 1.59 -13.56 4.60
CA ALA A 257 2.43 -12.49 4.06
C ALA A 257 3.89 -12.62 4.53
N ILE A 258 4.11 -12.89 5.81
CA ILE A 258 5.45 -13.10 6.38
C ILE A 258 6.10 -14.35 5.78
N LEU A 259 5.38 -15.45 5.71
CA LEU A 259 5.90 -16.72 5.16
C LEU A 259 6.37 -16.60 3.72
N VAL A 260 5.78 -15.76 2.91
CA VAL A 260 6.21 -15.52 1.52
C VAL A 260 7.31 -14.47 1.40
N GLY A 261 7.67 -13.79 2.49
CA GLY A 261 8.84 -12.90 2.53
C GLY A 261 8.53 -11.43 2.70
N ALA A 262 7.32 -11.04 3.07
CA ALA A 262 7.02 -9.65 3.39
C ALA A 262 7.77 -9.20 4.66
N ASP A 263 8.35 -8.00 4.61
CA ASP A 263 8.94 -7.29 5.73
C ASP A 263 7.89 -6.52 6.51
N ALA A 264 6.85 -6.04 5.82
CA ALA A 264 5.75 -5.29 6.40
C ALA A 264 4.40 -5.70 5.80
N VAL A 265 3.35 -5.47 6.57
CA VAL A 265 1.95 -5.71 6.18
C VAL A 265 1.17 -4.43 6.44
N GLN A 266 0.78 -3.75 5.38
CA GLN A 266 -0.03 -2.54 5.47
C GLN A 266 -1.52 -2.90 5.44
N MET A 267 -2.26 -2.47 6.46
CA MET A 267 -3.67 -2.81 6.64
C MET A 267 -4.53 -1.54 6.57
N VAL A 268 -5.58 -1.58 5.77
CA VAL A 268 -6.57 -0.51 5.64
C VAL A 268 -7.97 -1.05 5.91
N SER A 269 -8.48 -1.93 5.04
CA SER A 269 -9.85 -2.46 5.14
C SER A 269 -10.16 -3.13 6.48
N ALA A 270 -9.20 -3.88 7.03
CA ALA A 270 -9.35 -4.53 8.31
C ALA A 270 -9.42 -3.50 9.47
N VAL A 271 -8.63 -2.43 9.40
CA VAL A 271 -8.68 -1.35 10.40
C VAL A 271 -10.01 -0.59 10.33
N LEU A 272 -10.50 -0.33 9.12
CA LEU A 272 -11.80 0.33 8.93
C LEU A 272 -12.95 -0.54 9.48
N ASN A 273 -12.89 -1.86 9.29
CA ASN A 273 -13.92 -2.79 9.76
C ASN A 273 -13.88 -3.06 11.26
N HIS A 274 -12.70 -3.13 11.86
CA HIS A 274 -12.51 -3.61 13.24
C HIS A 274 -11.98 -2.54 14.20
N GLY A 275 -11.60 -1.38 13.68
CA GLY A 275 -11.01 -0.28 14.47
C GLY A 275 -9.51 -0.46 14.76
N PRO A 276 -8.87 0.59 15.34
CA PRO A 276 -7.43 0.62 15.60
C PRO A 276 -6.90 -0.52 16.47
N SER A 277 -7.68 -0.98 17.47
CA SER A 277 -7.27 -2.05 18.40
C SER A 277 -7.05 -3.42 17.73
N TYR A 278 -7.48 -3.59 16.48
CA TYR A 278 -7.33 -4.85 15.76
C TYR A 278 -5.86 -5.30 15.60
N VAL A 279 -4.92 -4.38 15.63
CA VAL A 279 -3.48 -4.70 15.62
C VAL A 279 -3.08 -5.62 16.78
N THR A 280 -3.72 -5.50 17.94
CA THR A 280 -3.47 -6.39 19.09
C THR A 280 -3.83 -7.84 18.76
N VAL A 281 -4.97 -8.05 18.10
CA VAL A 281 -5.40 -9.39 17.64
C VAL A 281 -4.36 -9.95 16.66
N MET A 282 -3.91 -9.14 15.71
CA MET A 282 -2.91 -9.54 14.72
C MET A 282 -1.59 -9.97 15.36
N ARG A 283 -1.09 -9.16 16.31
CA ARG A 283 0.15 -9.41 17.03
C ARG A 283 0.08 -10.66 17.89
N THR A 284 -0.94 -10.74 18.75
CA THR A 284 -1.11 -11.89 19.67
C THR A 284 -1.24 -13.20 18.91
N SER A 285 -1.99 -13.21 17.80
CA SER A 285 -2.13 -14.41 16.98
C SER A 285 -0.82 -14.80 16.30
N LEU A 286 -0.02 -13.82 15.85
CA LEU A 286 1.30 -14.08 15.28
C LEU A 286 2.26 -14.66 16.33
N GLU A 287 2.26 -14.10 17.56
CA GLU A 287 3.06 -14.62 18.68
C GLU A 287 2.70 -16.07 19.00
N GLN A 288 1.41 -16.37 19.13
CA GLN A 288 0.91 -17.72 19.40
C GLN A 288 1.29 -18.70 18.28
N TRP A 289 1.21 -18.25 17.02
CA TRP A 289 1.58 -19.07 15.86
C TRP A 289 3.07 -19.37 15.84
N LEU A 290 3.94 -18.40 16.14
CA LEU A 290 5.39 -18.59 16.25
C LEU A 290 5.72 -19.59 17.39
N ASP A 291 5.05 -19.43 18.54
CA ASP A 291 5.22 -20.33 19.69
C ASP A 291 4.86 -21.76 19.32
N TRP A 292 3.71 -21.96 18.70
CA TRP A 292 3.28 -23.29 18.25
C TRP A 292 4.25 -23.95 17.26
N HIS A 293 4.93 -23.16 16.45
CA HIS A 293 5.94 -23.65 15.51
C HIS A 293 7.37 -23.68 16.08
N ASN A 294 7.55 -23.42 17.38
CA ASN A 294 8.86 -23.35 18.07
C ASN A 294 9.84 -22.39 17.38
N MET A 295 9.36 -21.23 16.89
CA MET A 295 10.16 -20.18 16.30
C MET A 295 10.40 -19.07 17.28
N ALA A 296 11.66 -18.64 17.48
CA ALA A 296 12.03 -17.59 18.41
C ALA A 296 11.66 -16.18 17.89
N SER A 297 11.56 -16.02 16.58
CA SER A 297 11.32 -14.72 15.92
C SER A 297 10.62 -14.84 14.60
N ILE A 298 10.05 -13.73 14.11
CA ILE A 298 9.50 -13.68 12.74
C ILE A 298 10.57 -13.82 11.66
N ALA A 299 11.83 -13.51 11.97
CA ALA A 299 12.94 -13.68 11.03
C ALA A 299 13.12 -15.16 10.61
N GLU A 300 12.80 -16.09 11.51
CA GLU A 300 12.82 -17.53 11.20
C GLU A 300 11.65 -17.95 10.30
N ALA A 301 10.52 -17.25 10.37
CA ALA A 301 9.35 -17.55 9.56
C ALA A 301 9.41 -16.86 8.19
N ARG A 302 10.02 -15.67 8.14
CA ARG A 302 10.00 -14.81 6.97
C ARG A 302 10.64 -15.50 5.75
N GLY A 303 9.89 -15.57 4.69
CA GLY A 303 10.34 -16.11 3.41
C GLY A 303 10.50 -17.64 3.36
N ARG A 304 10.11 -18.38 4.40
CA ARG A 304 10.15 -19.87 4.38
C ARG A 304 9.39 -20.49 3.23
N LEU A 305 8.35 -19.81 2.77
CA LEU A 305 7.56 -20.23 1.61
C LEU A 305 7.79 -19.29 0.41
N SER A 306 8.94 -18.62 0.34
CA SER A 306 9.31 -17.88 -0.86
C SER A 306 9.64 -18.82 -2.02
N HIS A 307 9.64 -18.29 -3.24
CA HIS A 307 10.02 -19.06 -4.44
C HIS A 307 11.43 -19.69 -4.33
N ARG A 308 12.35 -19.05 -3.57
CA ARG A 308 13.73 -19.56 -3.39
C ARG A 308 13.86 -20.69 -2.39
N THR A 309 12.97 -20.72 -1.39
CA THR A 309 13.13 -21.57 -0.20
C THR A 309 12.11 -22.70 -0.13
N THR A 310 10.97 -22.55 -0.81
CA THR A 310 9.93 -23.60 -0.83
C THR A 310 10.43 -24.87 -1.52
N GLU A 311 10.01 -26.04 -1.04
CA GLU A 311 10.29 -27.32 -1.67
C GLU A 311 9.70 -27.45 -3.08
N ASN A 312 8.65 -26.65 -3.38
CA ASN A 312 7.97 -26.69 -4.67
C ASN A 312 7.83 -25.27 -5.27
N PRO A 313 8.90 -24.69 -5.85
CA PRO A 313 8.84 -23.39 -6.50
C PRO A 313 7.79 -23.29 -7.62
N ALA A 314 7.57 -24.39 -8.35
CA ALA A 314 6.58 -24.48 -9.41
C ALA A 314 5.14 -24.18 -8.95
N ALA A 315 4.88 -24.18 -7.62
CA ALA A 315 3.61 -23.77 -7.05
C ALA A 315 3.30 -22.28 -7.34
N TYR A 316 4.31 -21.44 -7.52
CA TYR A 316 4.15 -20.02 -7.90
C TYR A 316 4.16 -19.79 -9.41
N GLU A 317 4.49 -20.80 -10.20
CA GLU A 317 4.64 -20.73 -11.65
C GLU A 317 3.43 -21.33 -12.38
N ARG A 318 3.52 -21.31 -13.73
CA ARG A 318 2.47 -21.86 -14.60
C ARG A 318 2.20 -23.35 -14.36
N ALA A 319 3.20 -24.12 -13.96
CA ALA A 319 3.05 -25.56 -13.73
C ALA A 319 1.99 -25.93 -12.67
N ASN A 320 1.71 -25.00 -11.73
CA ASN A 320 0.67 -25.19 -10.72
C ASN A 320 -0.76 -25.10 -11.26
N TYR A 321 -0.97 -24.64 -12.50
CA TYR A 321 -2.30 -24.39 -13.07
C TYR A 321 -3.18 -25.66 -13.06
N ILE A 322 -2.67 -26.79 -13.54
CA ILE A 322 -3.40 -28.06 -13.58
C ILE A 322 -3.74 -28.53 -12.16
N ARG A 323 -2.77 -28.45 -11.23
CA ARG A 323 -3.00 -28.86 -9.82
C ARG A 323 -4.08 -28.01 -9.16
N THR A 324 -4.09 -26.70 -9.43
CA THR A 324 -5.12 -25.80 -8.92
C THR A 324 -6.50 -26.14 -9.47
N LEU A 325 -6.61 -26.42 -10.78
CA LEU A 325 -7.89 -26.85 -11.37
C LEU A 325 -8.41 -28.16 -10.77
N HIS A 326 -7.52 -29.12 -10.53
CA HIS A 326 -7.88 -30.41 -9.93
C HIS A 326 -8.14 -30.33 -8.42
N SER A 327 -7.82 -29.20 -7.75
CA SER A 327 -8.15 -28.99 -6.34
C SER A 327 -9.61 -28.61 -6.10
N TRP A 328 -10.38 -28.36 -7.16
CA TRP A 328 -11.82 -28.14 -7.06
C TRP A 328 -12.51 -29.47 -6.69
N GLY A 329 -12.89 -29.58 -5.43
CA GLY A 329 -13.78 -30.66 -4.98
C GLY A 329 -15.22 -30.27 -5.24
N VAL A 330 -16.01 -31.18 -5.86
CA VAL A 330 -17.47 -31.03 -5.85
C VAL A 330 -17.91 -31.04 -4.38
N PRO A 331 -18.63 -30.02 -3.87
CA PRO A 331 -19.18 -30.11 -2.53
C PRO A 331 -20.00 -31.40 -2.45
N ALA A 332 -19.77 -32.20 -1.42
CA ALA A 332 -20.64 -33.36 -1.14
C ALA A 332 -22.07 -32.82 -1.02
N ALA A 333 -22.98 -33.39 -1.83
CA ALA A 333 -24.37 -33.01 -1.87
C ALA A 333 -25.09 -33.32 -0.54
#